data_634ed44513def47eb2a4ee9ca81177e1
#
_entry.id   634ed44513def47eb2a4ee9ca81177e1
#
_cell.length_a   1.000
_cell.length_b   1.000
_cell.length_c   1.000
_cell.angle_alpha   90.00
_cell.angle_beta   90.00
_cell.angle_gamma   90.00
#
_symmetry.space_group_name_H-M   'P 1'
#
loop_
_entity.id
_entity.type
_entity.pdbx_description
1 polymer ?
#
loop_
_entity_poly.entity_id
_entity_poly.type
_entity_poly.pdbx_seq_one_letter_code
_entity_poly.pdbx_strand_id
1 'polypeptide(L)'
;MSTLKDMSIQEFDYWHQDRHVNPQHLESVAAFHRAGIKDAAGHGGGLGVEIEHLPVRTADNPVSAPEGTAVTYAEEHGIRSVLEDLRGLYDPAEEVYEGDFLLGLGKEGIRISLEPGGQIECSFSVVHSAGGLERLYADFLQNIGP
;
A
#
# COMPACT_ATOMS: atom_id res chain seq x y z
N MET A 1 2.59 21.12 -5.51
CA MET A 1 3.64 20.08 -5.48
C MET A 1 4.85 20.66 -6.19
N SER A 2 5.89 21.03 -5.44
CA SER A 2 7.17 21.44 -6.02
C SER A 2 7.82 20.21 -6.66
N THR A 3 8.21 20.32 -7.91
CA THR A 3 8.97 19.26 -8.57
C THR A 3 10.43 19.38 -8.16
N LEU A 4 11.18 18.29 -8.18
CA LEU A 4 12.62 18.28 -7.88
C LEU A 4 13.42 19.37 -8.63
N LYS A 5 12.86 19.91 -9.73
CA LYS A 5 13.43 21.02 -10.50
C LYS A 5 13.33 22.39 -9.80
N ASP A 6 12.45 22.54 -8.81
CA ASP A 6 12.20 23.81 -8.11
C ASP A 6 12.97 23.91 -6.80
N MET A 7 13.75 22.87 -6.43
CA MET A 7 14.62 22.92 -5.26
C MET A 7 15.82 23.86 -5.53
N SER A 8 16.05 24.78 -4.61
CA SER A 8 17.24 25.64 -4.67
C SER A 8 18.50 24.81 -4.46
N ILE A 9 19.62 25.25 -5.06
CA ILE A 9 20.92 24.60 -4.87
C ILE A 9 21.28 24.49 -3.38
N GLN A 10 20.86 25.46 -2.55
CA GLN A 10 21.06 25.43 -1.10
C GLN A 10 20.25 24.34 -0.38
N GLU A 11 19.02 24.09 -0.80
CA GLU A 11 18.21 22.98 -0.27
C GLU A 11 18.76 21.62 -0.69
N PHE A 12 19.28 21.55 -1.90
CA PHE A 12 19.93 20.32 -2.38
C PHE A 12 21.21 20.04 -1.60
N ASP A 13 22.02 21.07 -1.31
CA ASP A 13 23.25 20.98 -0.51
C ASP A 13 22.96 20.58 0.94
N TYR A 14 21.84 21.03 1.54
CA TYR A 14 21.45 20.65 2.90
C TYR A 14 21.28 19.12 3.05
N TRP A 15 20.72 18.48 2.07
CA TRP A 15 20.56 17.02 2.06
C TRP A 15 21.85 16.26 1.81
N HIS A 16 22.91 16.92 1.32
CA HIS A 16 24.16 16.29 0.90
C HIS A 16 25.35 16.64 1.80
N GLN A 17 25.21 17.65 2.70
CA GLN A 17 26.33 18.23 3.45
C GLN A 17 27.08 17.30 4.41
N ASP A 18 26.52 16.17 4.82
CA ASP A 18 27.16 15.28 5.81
C ASP A 18 27.20 13.80 5.42
N ARG A 19 26.95 13.49 4.17
CA ARG A 19 27.03 12.11 3.72
C ARG A 19 28.32 11.89 2.93
N HIS A 20 29.37 11.53 3.62
CA HIS A 20 30.50 10.85 2.99
C HIS A 20 29.97 9.52 2.42
N VAL A 21 29.42 9.57 1.21
CA VAL A 21 29.00 8.37 0.51
C VAL A 21 30.27 7.64 0.12
N ASN A 22 30.56 6.54 0.81
CA ASN A 22 31.66 5.68 0.45
C ASN A 22 31.44 5.17 -0.98
N PRO A 23 32.37 5.44 -1.94
CA PRO A 23 32.23 5.00 -3.32
C PRO A 23 31.98 3.49 -3.45
N GLN A 24 32.53 2.67 -2.55
CA GLN A 24 32.28 1.23 -2.52
C GLN A 24 30.83 0.89 -2.17
N HIS A 25 30.17 1.69 -1.34
CA HIS A 25 28.72 1.52 -1.06
C HIS A 25 27.89 1.89 -2.28
N LEU A 26 28.22 2.96 -3.01
CA LEU A 26 27.55 3.31 -4.25
C LEU A 26 27.67 2.20 -5.30
N GLU A 27 28.85 1.61 -5.41
CA GLU A 27 29.08 0.51 -6.35
C GLU A 27 28.28 -0.73 -5.96
N SER A 28 28.19 -1.06 -4.66
CA SER A 28 27.37 -2.14 -4.14
C SER A 28 25.88 -1.92 -4.38
N VAL A 29 25.37 -0.71 -4.13
CA VAL A 29 23.97 -0.33 -4.41
C VAL A 29 23.68 -0.42 -5.92
N ALA A 30 24.57 0.10 -6.75
CA ALA A 30 24.43 0.04 -8.20
C ALA A 30 24.48 -1.41 -8.73
N ALA A 31 25.32 -2.27 -8.15
CA ALA A 31 25.37 -3.69 -8.47
C ALA A 31 24.08 -4.42 -8.07
N PHE A 32 23.54 -4.12 -6.88
CA PHE A 32 22.27 -4.64 -6.43
C PHE A 32 21.12 -4.27 -7.36
N HIS A 33 21.02 -2.99 -7.74
CA HIS A 33 20.01 -2.52 -8.69
C HIS A 33 20.18 -3.15 -10.08
N ARG A 34 21.42 -3.26 -10.58
CA ARG A 34 21.68 -3.92 -11.87
C ARG A 34 21.28 -5.39 -11.86
N ALA A 35 21.50 -6.10 -10.75
CA ALA A 35 21.09 -7.50 -10.60
C ALA A 35 19.57 -7.69 -10.60
N GLY A 36 18.81 -6.66 -10.19
CA GLY A 36 17.35 -6.64 -10.25
C GLY A 36 16.76 -6.27 -11.62
N ILE A 37 17.57 -5.79 -12.56
CA ILE A 37 17.09 -5.49 -13.91
C ILE A 37 16.77 -6.80 -14.63
N LYS A 38 15.49 -7.00 -14.91
CA LYS A 38 15.03 -8.15 -15.69
C LYS A 38 15.25 -7.87 -17.16
N ASP A 39 15.82 -8.85 -17.87
CA ASP A 39 15.94 -8.77 -19.32
C ASP A 39 14.55 -8.77 -19.95
N ALA A 40 14.19 -7.67 -20.61
CA ALA A 40 12.89 -7.49 -21.24
C ALA A 40 12.65 -8.41 -22.44
N ALA A 41 13.70 -9.09 -22.93
CA ALA A 41 13.63 -9.86 -24.17
C ALA A 41 12.90 -11.21 -24.06
N GLY A 42 12.49 -11.65 -22.90
CA GLY A 42 11.88 -12.98 -22.73
C GLY A 42 10.67 -13.07 -21.82
N HIS A 43 10.35 -12.04 -21.08
CA HIS A 43 9.28 -12.09 -20.08
C HIS A 43 8.38 -10.88 -20.32
N GLY A 44 7.18 -11.11 -20.79
CA GLY A 44 6.14 -10.08 -20.85
C GLY A 44 6.09 -9.37 -19.51
N GLY A 45 6.31 -8.05 -19.48
CA GLY A 45 6.31 -7.26 -18.27
C GLY A 45 4.98 -7.44 -17.52
N GLY A 46 5.05 -7.74 -16.23
CA GLY A 46 3.90 -7.75 -15.34
C GLY A 46 3.89 -6.50 -14.47
N LEU A 47 2.71 -6.03 -14.14
CA LEU A 47 2.46 -4.96 -13.18
C LEU A 47 1.96 -5.59 -11.89
N GLY A 48 2.73 -5.46 -10.80
CA GLY A 48 2.25 -5.63 -9.43
C GLY A 48 1.95 -4.25 -8.88
N VAL A 49 0.80 -4.07 -8.26
CA VAL A 49 0.37 -2.80 -7.69
C VAL A 49 -0.16 -3.03 -6.29
N GLU A 50 0.24 -2.15 -5.40
CA GLU A 50 -0.24 -2.06 -4.02
C GLU A 50 -0.79 -0.65 -3.83
N ILE A 51 -1.93 -0.55 -3.18
CA ILE A 51 -2.59 0.73 -2.89
C ILE A 51 -2.89 0.77 -1.40
N GLU A 52 -2.30 1.75 -0.73
CA GLU A 52 -2.49 1.98 0.69
C GLU A 52 -3.62 3.00 0.93
N HIS A 53 -4.51 2.67 1.86
CA HIS A 53 -5.62 3.52 2.26
C HIS A 53 -5.47 3.88 3.73
N LEU A 54 -5.63 5.15 4.04
CA LEU A 54 -5.73 5.64 5.41
C LEU A 54 -7.21 5.78 5.79
N PRO A 55 -7.76 4.88 6.60
CA PRO A 55 -9.11 5.04 7.11
C PRO A 55 -9.20 6.29 7.99
N VAL A 56 -10.15 7.15 7.67
CA VAL A 56 -10.42 8.38 8.43
C VAL A 56 -11.91 8.50 8.73
N ARG A 57 -12.22 9.18 9.82
CA ARG A 57 -13.61 9.46 10.16
C ARG A 57 -14.20 10.51 9.25
N THR A 58 -15.44 10.31 8.84
CA THR A 58 -16.22 11.28 8.09
C THR A 58 -17.21 12.00 8.99
N ALA A 59 -17.72 13.15 8.56
CA ALA A 59 -18.71 13.94 9.29
C ALA A 59 -20.01 13.19 9.60
N ASP A 60 -20.36 12.20 8.78
CA ASP A 60 -21.58 11.40 8.91
C ASP A 60 -21.41 10.23 9.90
N ASN A 61 -20.20 10.01 10.44
CA ASN A 61 -19.97 8.96 11.42
C ASN A 61 -20.38 9.46 12.82
N PRO A 62 -21.32 8.80 13.51
CA PRO A 62 -21.84 9.26 14.81
C PRO A 62 -20.86 9.14 15.99
N VAL A 63 -19.64 8.64 15.76
CA VAL A 63 -18.63 8.58 16.81
C VAL A 63 -18.03 9.97 17.02
N SER A 64 -17.92 10.40 18.27
CA SER A 64 -17.59 11.75 18.75
C SER A 64 -16.14 12.25 18.46
N ALA A 65 -15.51 11.80 17.40
CA ALA A 65 -14.20 12.26 16.95
C ALA A 65 -14.31 13.26 15.79
N PRO A 66 -13.42 14.25 15.69
CA PRO A 66 -13.40 15.19 14.58
C PRO A 66 -13.23 14.49 13.22
N GLU A 67 -13.85 15.07 12.18
CA GLU A 67 -13.63 14.65 10.80
C GLU A 67 -12.12 14.64 10.46
N GLY A 68 -11.69 13.63 9.69
CA GLY A 68 -10.30 13.45 9.32
C GLY A 68 -9.41 12.83 10.41
N THR A 69 -9.98 12.47 11.57
CA THR A 69 -9.25 11.74 12.60
C THR A 69 -8.97 10.31 12.14
N ALA A 70 -7.75 9.83 12.38
CA ALA A 70 -7.37 8.45 12.10
C ALA A 70 -8.23 7.46 12.88
N VAL A 71 -8.53 6.33 12.23
CA VAL A 71 -9.29 5.23 12.81
C VAL A 71 -8.31 4.21 13.40
N THR A 72 -8.56 3.76 14.63
CA THR A 72 -7.75 2.72 15.27
C THR A 72 -8.31 1.33 15.02
N TYR A 73 -7.51 0.29 15.29
CA TYR A 73 -7.91 -1.10 15.02
C TYR A 73 -9.12 -1.56 15.85
N ALA A 74 -9.09 -1.32 17.17
CA ALA A 74 -10.00 -1.94 18.15
C ALA A 74 -11.18 -1.06 18.58
N GLU A 75 -11.26 0.16 18.11
CA GLU A 75 -12.37 1.05 18.46
C GLU A 75 -13.70 0.61 17.81
N GLU A 76 -14.81 1.11 18.33
CA GLU A 76 -16.12 0.93 17.71
C GLU A 76 -16.13 1.51 16.29
N HIS A 77 -16.53 0.71 15.32
CA HIS A 77 -16.40 1.02 13.89
C HIS A 77 -14.94 1.28 13.45
N GLY A 78 -13.99 0.59 14.09
CA GLY A 78 -12.57 0.63 13.77
C GLY A 78 -12.19 -0.26 12.58
N ILE A 79 -10.90 -0.35 12.31
CA ILE A 79 -10.37 -1.15 11.19
C ILE A 79 -10.78 -2.63 11.31
N ARG A 80 -10.81 -3.17 12.54
CA ARG A 80 -11.31 -4.53 12.79
C ARG A 80 -12.72 -4.73 12.25
N SER A 81 -13.63 -3.78 12.50
CA SER A 81 -15.01 -3.88 12.01
C SER A 81 -15.07 -3.90 10.49
N VAL A 82 -14.25 -3.07 9.83
CA VAL A 82 -14.14 -3.06 8.36
C VAL A 82 -13.69 -4.42 7.82
N LEU A 83 -12.64 -5.01 8.41
CA LEU A 83 -12.15 -6.32 8.00
C LEU A 83 -13.18 -7.43 8.25
N GLU A 84 -13.88 -7.39 9.39
CA GLU A 84 -14.94 -8.36 9.71
C GLU A 84 -16.14 -8.25 8.75
N ASP A 85 -16.53 -7.05 8.37
CA ASP A 85 -17.61 -6.80 7.40
C ASP A 85 -17.23 -7.32 5.99
N LEU A 86 -15.95 -7.22 5.62
CA LEU A 86 -15.44 -7.71 4.35
C LEU A 86 -15.28 -9.23 4.27
N ARG A 87 -15.16 -9.95 5.41
CA ARG A 87 -14.88 -11.39 5.45
C ARG A 87 -15.76 -12.21 4.53
N GLY A 88 -17.05 -11.90 4.46
CA GLY A 88 -18.00 -12.61 3.62
C GLY A 88 -17.77 -12.52 2.11
N LEU A 89 -16.87 -11.64 1.67
CA LEU A 89 -16.53 -11.38 0.27
C LEU A 89 -15.18 -11.99 -0.14
N TYR A 90 -14.47 -12.59 0.81
CA TYR A 90 -13.13 -13.15 0.65
C TYR A 90 -13.09 -14.64 0.97
N ASP A 91 -12.00 -15.31 0.60
CA ASP A 91 -11.83 -16.73 0.86
C ASP A 91 -11.43 -16.94 2.34
N PRO A 92 -12.20 -17.69 3.13
CA PRO A 92 -11.84 -17.99 4.51
C PRO A 92 -10.49 -18.72 4.67
N ALA A 93 -10.02 -19.41 3.63
CA ALA A 93 -8.70 -20.07 3.65
C ALA A 93 -7.53 -19.08 3.50
N GLU A 94 -7.82 -17.85 3.07
CA GLU A 94 -6.83 -16.78 2.90
C GLU A 94 -6.92 -15.69 3.99
N GLU A 95 -7.61 -15.95 5.09
CA GLU A 95 -7.62 -15.08 6.26
C GLU A 95 -6.26 -15.11 6.98
N VAL A 96 -5.76 -13.95 7.37
CA VAL A 96 -4.48 -13.80 8.09
C VAL A 96 -4.75 -13.29 9.49
N TYR A 97 -4.21 -14.01 10.47
CA TYR A 97 -4.35 -13.69 11.89
C TYR A 97 -3.01 -13.56 12.61
N GLU A 98 -2.96 -12.68 13.59
CA GLU A 98 -1.96 -12.66 14.66
C GLU A 98 -2.67 -12.84 16.00
N GLY A 99 -2.55 -14.01 16.62
CA GLY A 99 -3.39 -14.39 17.74
C GLY A 99 -4.87 -14.36 17.37
N ASP A 100 -5.66 -13.54 18.06
CA ASP A 100 -7.10 -13.37 17.81
C ASP A 100 -7.41 -12.15 16.91
N PHE A 101 -6.38 -11.51 16.35
CA PHE A 101 -6.52 -10.32 15.53
C PHE A 101 -6.53 -10.69 14.05
N LEU A 102 -7.62 -10.36 13.36
CA LEU A 102 -7.71 -10.48 11.92
C LEU A 102 -6.91 -9.33 11.29
N LEU A 103 -5.86 -9.66 10.56
CA LEU A 103 -4.95 -8.69 9.95
C LEU A 103 -5.02 -8.65 8.42
N GLY A 104 -5.66 -9.62 7.81
CA GLY A 104 -5.74 -9.66 6.36
C GLY A 104 -6.77 -10.62 5.82
N LEU A 105 -7.17 -10.38 4.59
CA LEU A 105 -8.15 -11.13 3.82
C LEU A 105 -7.60 -11.33 2.42
N GLY A 106 -7.90 -12.45 1.80
CA GLY A 106 -7.49 -12.74 0.43
C GLY A 106 -8.62 -13.35 -0.40
N LYS A 107 -8.54 -13.18 -1.69
CA LYS A 107 -9.28 -13.91 -2.72
C LYS A 107 -8.48 -13.90 -4.01
N GLU A 108 -8.91 -14.66 -5.01
CA GLU A 108 -8.22 -14.68 -6.30
C GLU A 108 -7.96 -13.25 -6.82
N GLY A 109 -6.70 -12.92 -7.00
CA GLY A 109 -6.24 -11.66 -7.58
C GLY A 109 -6.12 -10.47 -6.63
N ILE A 110 -6.65 -10.54 -5.40
CA ILE A 110 -6.67 -9.43 -4.45
C ILE A 110 -6.33 -9.91 -3.05
N ARG A 111 -5.47 -9.19 -2.37
CA ARG A 111 -5.19 -9.36 -0.95
C ARG A 111 -5.33 -8.03 -0.24
N ILE A 112 -5.96 -8.03 0.92
CA ILE A 112 -6.04 -6.91 1.85
C ILE A 112 -5.19 -7.24 3.06
N SER A 113 -4.34 -6.33 3.49
CA SER A 113 -3.53 -6.44 4.71
C SER A 113 -3.59 -5.16 5.53
N LEU A 114 -3.46 -5.33 6.83
CA LEU A 114 -3.28 -4.21 7.75
C LEU A 114 -1.79 -3.91 7.87
N GLU A 115 -1.43 -2.69 7.52
CA GLU A 115 -0.07 -2.18 7.62
C GLU A 115 0.16 -1.38 8.91
N PRO A 116 1.43 -1.18 9.34
CA PRO A 116 1.76 -0.35 10.49
C PRO A 116 1.16 1.05 10.39
N GLY A 117 0.60 1.54 11.50
CA GLY A 117 -0.06 2.85 11.51
C GLY A 117 -1.55 2.82 11.15
N GLY A 118 -2.11 1.63 10.93
CA GLY A 118 -3.54 1.46 10.63
C GLY A 118 -3.91 1.70 9.17
N GLN A 119 -2.94 1.61 8.27
CA GLN A 119 -3.20 1.63 6.83
C GLN A 119 -3.78 0.29 6.39
N ILE A 120 -4.73 0.34 5.47
CA ILE A 120 -5.25 -0.84 4.78
C ILE A 120 -4.60 -0.88 3.40
N GLU A 121 -3.74 -1.86 3.19
CA GLU A 121 -3.13 -2.11 1.90
C GLU A 121 -4.00 -3.05 1.07
N CYS A 122 -4.16 -2.74 -0.20
CA CYS A 122 -4.72 -3.64 -1.20
C CYS A 122 -3.63 -4.00 -2.21
N SER A 123 -3.19 -5.26 -2.18
CA SER A 123 -2.22 -5.81 -3.12
C SER A 123 -2.95 -6.57 -4.23
N PHE A 124 -2.60 -6.30 -5.48
CA PHE A 124 -3.15 -7.00 -6.64
C PHE A 124 -2.16 -8.01 -7.20
N SER A 125 -2.66 -9.15 -7.65
CA SER A 125 -1.84 -10.10 -8.39
C SER A 125 -1.26 -9.46 -9.65
N VAL A 126 -0.11 -9.98 -10.08
CA VAL A 126 0.57 -9.47 -11.28
C VAL A 126 -0.36 -9.56 -12.49
N VAL A 127 -0.57 -8.43 -13.14
CA VAL A 127 -1.34 -8.29 -14.37
C VAL A 127 -0.44 -7.84 -15.53
N HIS A 128 -0.82 -8.16 -16.76
CA HIS A 128 -0.04 -7.84 -17.96
C HIS A 128 -0.61 -6.68 -18.77
N SER A 129 -1.59 -5.96 -18.21
CA SER A 129 -2.19 -4.79 -18.85
C SER A 129 -2.85 -3.86 -17.83
N ALA A 130 -2.88 -2.57 -18.14
CA ALA A 130 -3.60 -1.58 -17.33
C ALA A 130 -5.09 -1.92 -17.17
N GLY A 131 -5.75 -2.42 -18.22
CA GLY A 131 -7.14 -2.84 -18.15
C GLY A 131 -7.37 -4.09 -17.26
N GLY A 132 -6.33 -4.91 -17.03
CA GLY A 132 -6.36 -5.99 -16.04
C GLY A 132 -6.38 -5.41 -14.62
N LEU A 133 -5.51 -4.45 -14.35
CA LEU A 133 -5.45 -3.76 -13.06
C LEU A 133 -6.73 -2.97 -12.78
N GLU A 134 -7.26 -2.24 -13.77
CA GLU A 134 -8.50 -1.48 -13.64
C GLU A 134 -9.68 -2.36 -13.19
N ARG A 135 -9.80 -3.56 -13.73
CA ARG A 135 -10.86 -4.51 -13.31
C ARG A 135 -10.70 -4.96 -11.86
N LEU A 136 -9.47 -5.31 -11.44
CA LEU A 136 -9.21 -5.73 -10.05
C LEU A 136 -9.48 -4.58 -9.08
N TYR A 137 -9.07 -3.37 -9.43
CA TYR A 137 -9.29 -2.19 -8.58
C TYR A 137 -10.77 -1.80 -8.54
N ALA A 138 -11.51 -1.92 -9.65
CA ALA A 138 -12.95 -1.69 -9.65
C ALA A 138 -13.70 -2.69 -8.77
N ASP A 139 -13.31 -3.99 -8.78
CA ASP A 139 -13.87 -4.99 -7.88
C ASP A 139 -13.59 -4.64 -6.41
N PHE A 140 -12.37 -4.23 -6.09
CA PHE A 140 -12.02 -3.79 -4.74
C PHE A 140 -12.88 -2.60 -4.30
N LEU A 141 -12.99 -1.55 -5.12
CA LEU A 141 -13.78 -0.35 -4.80
C LEU A 141 -15.28 -0.64 -4.64
N GLN A 142 -15.84 -1.60 -5.36
CA GLN A 142 -17.23 -2.00 -5.20
C GLN A 142 -17.52 -2.60 -3.81
N ASN A 143 -16.51 -3.16 -3.16
CA ASN A 143 -16.64 -3.82 -1.87
C ASN A 143 -16.35 -2.90 -0.68
N ILE A 144 -15.50 -1.89 -0.85
CA ILE A 144 -15.13 -0.95 0.22
C ILE A 144 -15.46 0.52 -0.09
N GLY A 145 -15.98 0.78 -1.26
CA GLY A 145 -16.47 2.11 -1.61
C GLY A 145 -17.75 2.49 -0.85
N PRO A 146 -18.04 3.77 -0.74
CA PRO A 146 -19.25 4.26 -0.08
C PRO A 146 -20.52 3.82 -0.79
#